data_8698797a8fb16098d4314970fa372865
#
_entry.id   8698797a8fb16098d4314970fa372865
#
_cell.length_a   1.000
_cell.length_b   1.000
_cell.length_c   1.000
_cell.angle_alpha   90.00
_cell.angle_beta   90.00
_cell.angle_gamma   90.00
#
_symmetry.space_group_name_H-M   'P 1'
#
loop_
_entity.id
_entity.type
_entity.pdbx_description
1 polymer ?
#
loop_
_entity_poly.entity_id
_entity_poly.type
_entity_poly.pdbx_seq_one_letter_code
_entity_poly.pdbx_strand_id
1 'polypeptide(L)'
;MMCVKRILDWQVKTMTDMEQRPQDDLPQLHLDGQLCFPLYAAARKVVNHYTPYLKPLGITYTQYIVLLALWESGSATVGDLCRRLYLDNGTITPLLKKMEECGYIARSRSKQDERVVTVTITEQGWDLRQRVKDIPFQVGGCIPLTHDEAFDLYKLLHKLVQSMT
;
A
#
# COMPACT_ATOMS: atom_id res chain seq x y z
N MET A 1 37.97 -8.23 32.39
CA MET A 1 37.34 -7.36 33.41
C MET A 1 37.07 -5.91 32.91
N MET A 2 37.77 -5.37 31.93
CA MET A 2 37.54 -3.99 31.44
C MET A 2 36.29 -3.80 30.54
N CYS A 3 35.80 -4.87 29.89
CA CYS A 3 34.69 -4.75 28.93
C CYS A 3 33.30 -4.63 29.64
N VAL A 4 33.11 -5.31 30.76
CA VAL A 4 31.83 -5.31 31.50
C VAL A 4 31.59 -3.95 32.19
N LYS A 5 32.63 -3.29 32.64
CA LYS A 5 32.53 -1.97 33.29
C LYS A 5 32.09 -0.88 32.31
N ARG A 6 32.55 -0.94 31.03
CA ARG A 6 32.14 -0.01 29.95
C ARG A 6 30.67 -0.17 29.56
N ILE A 7 30.14 -1.38 29.57
CA ILE A 7 28.73 -1.64 29.23
C ILE A 7 27.81 -1.12 30.34
N LEU A 8 28.21 -1.32 31.63
CA LEU A 8 27.46 -0.80 32.76
C LEU A 8 27.47 0.73 32.81
N ASP A 9 28.64 1.36 32.55
CA ASP A 9 28.75 2.83 32.48
C ASP A 9 27.91 3.42 31.36
N TRP A 10 27.78 2.73 30.21
CA TRP A 10 26.95 3.16 29.11
C TRP A 10 25.45 3.02 29.44
N GLN A 11 25.04 1.92 30.09
CA GLN A 11 23.64 1.74 30.52
C GLN A 11 23.21 2.75 31.58
N VAL A 12 24.05 3.04 32.56
CA VAL A 12 23.76 4.06 33.58
C VAL A 12 23.67 5.44 32.96
N LYS A 13 24.57 5.79 32.03
CA LYS A 13 24.55 7.09 31.34
C LYS A 13 23.29 7.26 30.48
N THR A 14 22.89 6.22 29.74
CA THR A 14 21.64 6.27 28.93
C THR A 14 20.38 6.35 29.79
N MET A 15 20.34 5.72 30.95
CA MET A 15 19.21 5.86 31.88
C MET A 15 19.16 7.25 32.51
N THR A 16 20.29 7.83 32.88
CA THR A 16 20.35 9.18 33.47
C THR A 16 20.01 10.27 32.42
N ASP A 17 20.43 10.08 31.15
CA ASP A 17 20.07 10.98 30.06
C ASP A 17 18.58 10.87 29.67
N MET A 18 17.93 9.74 29.94
CA MET A 18 16.47 9.59 29.75
C MET A 18 15.65 10.29 30.84
N GLU A 19 16.16 10.39 32.09
CA GLU A 19 15.50 11.12 33.18
C GLU A 19 15.64 12.65 33.05
N GLN A 20 16.59 13.14 32.25
CA GLN A 20 16.88 14.58 32.07
C GLN A 20 16.35 15.14 30.73
N ARG A 21 15.55 14.40 29.95
CA ARG A 21 14.86 15.04 28.82
C ARG A 21 13.84 16.01 29.40
N PRO A 22 13.88 17.31 29.01
CA PRO A 22 12.82 18.22 29.37
C PRO A 22 11.51 17.57 28.94
N GLN A 23 10.63 17.31 29.88
CA GLN A 23 9.25 16.90 29.59
C GLN A 23 8.48 18.16 29.16
N ASP A 24 9.00 18.85 28.15
CA ASP A 24 8.19 19.83 27.45
C ASP A 24 7.07 19.03 26.80
N ASP A 25 5.88 19.12 27.35
CA ASP A 25 4.70 18.55 26.73
C ASP A 25 4.52 19.25 25.39
N LEU A 26 4.80 18.53 24.30
CA LEU A 26 4.66 19.01 22.93
C LEU A 26 3.42 18.34 22.31
N PRO A 27 2.21 18.88 22.54
CA PRO A 27 0.95 18.27 22.09
C PRO A 27 0.92 17.98 20.61
N GLN A 28 1.64 18.78 19.79
CA GLN A 28 1.78 18.54 18.35
C GLN A 28 2.55 17.28 17.99
N LEU A 29 3.26 16.65 18.93
CA LEU A 29 3.96 15.37 18.76
C LEU A 29 3.19 14.19 19.36
N HIS A 30 2.04 14.41 19.96
CA HIS A 30 1.20 13.34 20.47
C HIS A 30 0.57 12.58 19.29
N LEU A 31 0.65 11.25 19.34
CA LEU A 31 0.16 10.38 18.27
C LEU A 31 -1.35 10.58 18.03
N ASP A 32 -2.11 10.71 19.11
CA ASP A 32 -3.57 10.84 19.07
C ASP A 32 -4.04 12.19 18.49
N GLY A 33 -3.15 13.20 18.45
CA GLY A 33 -3.39 14.48 17.79
C GLY A 33 -3.10 14.49 16.29
N GLN A 34 -2.52 13.41 15.74
CA GLN A 34 -2.10 13.33 14.34
C GLN A 34 -3.20 12.77 13.45
N LEU A 35 -3.75 13.55 12.53
CA LEU A 35 -4.70 13.05 11.52
C LEU A 35 -4.10 11.93 10.64
N CYS A 36 -2.81 12.02 10.34
CA CYS A 36 -2.11 11.03 9.50
C CYS A 36 -2.06 9.63 10.13
N PHE A 37 -2.04 9.54 11.45
CA PHE A 37 -1.95 8.23 12.13
C PHE A 37 -3.24 7.39 11.98
N PRO A 38 -4.45 7.87 12.31
CA PRO A 38 -5.66 7.10 12.08
C PRO A 38 -5.88 6.78 10.61
N LEU A 39 -5.51 7.68 9.68
CA LEU A 39 -5.57 7.41 8.24
C LEU A 39 -4.67 6.24 7.86
N TYR A 40 -3.40 6.26 8.28
CA TYR A 40 -2.45 5.16 8.07
C TYR A 40 -2.94 3.85 8.70
N ALA A 41 -3.40 3.90 9.95
CA ALA A 41 -3.85 2.72 10.68
C ALA A 41 -5.11 2.10 10.04
N ALA A 42 -6.07 2.94 9.62
CA ALA A 42 -7.28 2.50 8.94
C ALA A 42 -6.94 1.85 7.59
N ALA A 43 -6.14 2.52 6.74
CA ALA A 43 -5.71 1.98 5.45
C ALA A 43 -5.01 0.63 5.62
N ARG A 44 -4.08 0.51 6.58
CA ARG A 44 -3.38 -0.75 6.87
C ARG A 44 -4.34 -1.86 7.33
N LYS A 45 -5.31 -1.55 8.19
CA LYS A 45 -6.31 -2.52 8.66
C LYS A 45 -7.17 -3.01 7.49
N VAL A 46 -7.69 -2.10 6.67
CA VAL A 46 -8.50 -2.45 5.49
C VAL A 46 -7.71 -3.34 4.53
N VAL A 47 -6.47 -2.96 4.20
CA VAL A 47 -5.59 -3.77 3.33
C VAL A 47 -5.35 -5.17 3.91
N ASN A 48 -5.16 -5.28 5.22
CA ASN A 48 -4.96 -6.57 5.88
C ASN A 48 -6.21 -7.47 5.79
N HIS A 49 -7.41 -6.92 5.72
CA HIS A 49 -8.64 -7.71 5.51
C HIS A 49 -8.68 -8.40 4.14
N TYR A 50 -7.97 -7.90 3.13
CA TYR A 50 -7.81 -8.59 1.84
C TYR A 50 -6.88 -9.80 1.89
N THR A 51 -5.93 -9.82 2.84
CA THR A 51 -4.86 -10.85 2.89
C THR A 51 -5.38 -12.28 2.92
N PRO A 52 -6.39 -12.67 3.72
CA PRO A 52 -6.91 -14.04 3.77
C PRO A 52 -7.47 -14.51 2.41
N TYR A 53 -7.98 -13.62 1.60
CA TYR A 53 -8.58 -13.90 0.30
C TYR A 53 -7.53 -13.92 -0.83
N LEU A 54 -6.56 -13.01 -0.78
CA LEU A 54 -5.56 -12.84 -1.84
C LEU A 54 -4.38 -13.81 -1.70
N LYS A 55 -3.98 -14.14 -0.46
CA LYS A 55 -2.85 -15.04 -0.20
C LYS A 55 -3.00 -16.42 -0.83
N PRO A 56 -4.18 -17.11 -0.80
CA PRO A 56 -4.39 -18.40 -1.48
C PRO A 56 -4.28 -18.30 -3.00
N LEU A 57 -4.42 -17.09 -3.57
CA LEU A 57 -4.27 -16.81 -4.99
C LEU A 57 -2.83 -16.44 -5.38
N GLY A 58 -1.92 -16.38 -4.40
CA GLY A 58 -0.52 -16.00 -4.61
C GLY A 58 -0.30 -14.53 -4.95
N ILE A 59 -1.26 -13.64 -4.65
CA ILE A 59 -1.16 -12.20 -4.95
C ILE A 59 -1.24 -11.35 -3.69
N THR A 60 -0.56 -10.20 -3.74
CA THR A 60 -0.62 -9.16 -2.71
C THR A 60 -1.72 -8.14 -3.04
N TYR A 61 -2.09 -7.31 -2.06
CA TYR A 61 -3.05 -6.22 -2.29
C TYR A 61 -2.57 -5.23 -3.37
N THR A 62 -1.28 -4.89 -3.40
CA THR A 62 -0.73 -3.99 -4.43
C THR A 62 -0.80 -4.60 -5.83
N GLN A 63 -0.59 -5.91 -5.97
CA GLN A 63 -0.81 -6.62 -7.24
C GLN A 63 -2.29 -6.65 -7.62
N TYR A 64 -3.17 -6.82 -6.64
CA TYR A 64 -4.61 -6.80 -6.86
C TYR A 64 -5.10 -5.45 -7.42
N ILE A 65 -4.65 -4.31 -6.87
CA ILE A 65 -5.05 -2.99 -7.41
C ILE A 65 -4.49 -2.73 -8.82
N VAL A 66 -3.32 -3.28 -9.17
CA VAL A 66 -2.81 -3.26 -10.55
C VAL A 66 -3.72 -4.07 -11.47
N LEU A 67 -4.17 -5.26 -11.03
CA LEU A 67 -5.12 -6.07 -11.79
C LEU A 67 -6.45 -5.35 -11.97
N LEU A 68 -6.98 -4.69 -10.93
CA LEU A 68 -8.19 -3.87 -11.04
C LEU A 68 -8.07 -2.83 -12.16
N ALA A 69 -6.94 -2.11 -12.20
CA ALA A 69 -6.69 -1.10 -13.24
C ALA A 69 -6.61 -1.74 -14.65
N LEU A 70 -5.98 -2.90 -14.77
CA LEU A 70 -5.83 -3.61 -16.05
C LEU A 70 -7.13 -4.29 -16.50
N TRP A 71 -7.98 -4.77 -15.60
CA TRP A 71 -9.28 -5.35 -15.97
C TRP A 71 -10.24 -4.33 -16.55
N GLU A 72 -10.03 -3.04 -16.30
CA GLU A 72 -10.83 -1.97 -16.90
C GLU A 72 -10.37 -1.60 -18.32
N SER A 73 -9.05 -1.66 -18.59
CA SER A 73 -8.48 -1.15 -19.84
C SER A 73 -7.86 -2.22 -20.75
N GLY A 74 -7.66 -3.45 -20.24
CA GLY A 74 -6.93 -4.52 -20.90
C GLY A 74 -5.42 -4.31 -20.93
N SER A 75 -4.96 -3.07 -21.07
CA SER A 75 -3.55 -2.70 -21.08
C SER A 75 -3.34 -1.26 -20.62
N ALA A 76 -2.14 -0.96 -20.12
CA ALA A 76 -1.74 0.40 -19.72
C ALA A 76 -0.21 0.51 -19.80
N THR A 77 0.31 1.73 -19.90
CA THR A 77 1.75 1.93 -19.73
C THR A 77 2.13 1.88 -18.25
N VAL A 78 3.39 1.57 -17.95
CA VAL A 78 3.90 1.62 -16.56
C VAL A 78 3.68 3.01 -15.96
N GLY A 79 3.91 4.08 -16.74
CA GLY A 79 3.67 5.45 -16.29
C GLY A 79 2.21 5.74 -15.96
N ASP A 80 1.26 5.20 -16.74
CA ASP A 80 -0.18 5.35 -16.47
C ASP A 80 -0.57 4.61 -15.19
N LEU A 81 -0.05 3.42 -14.98
CA LEU A 81 -0.27 2.66 -13.75
C LEU A 81 0.30 3.38 -12.53
N CYS A 82 1.52 3.95 -12.63
CA CYS A 82 2.11 4.75 -11.57
C CYS A 82 1.20 5.93 -11.18
N ARG A 83 0.78 6.71 -12.17
CA ARG A 83 -0.10 7.87 -11.92
C ARG A 83 -1.44 7.46 -11.32
N ARG A 84 -2.07 6.43 -11.89
CA ARG A 84 -3.40 5.97 -11.47
C ARG A 84 -3.42 5.39 -10.06
N LEU A 85 -2.35 4.67 -9.68
CA LEU A 85 -2.25 3.95 -8.42
C LEU A 85 -1.45 4.71 -7.36
N TYR A 86 -0.96 5.92 -7.69
CA TYR A 86 -0.09 6.71 -6.82
C TYR A 86 1.15 5.93 -6.34
N LEU A 87 1.75 5.16 -7.28
CA LEU A 87 2.96 4.38 -7.03
C LEU A 87 4.16 4.99 -7.78
N ASP A 88 5.33 4.88 -7.17
CA ASP A 88 6.59 5.22 -7.83
C ASP A 88 7.13 4.06 -8.68
N ASN A 89 8.05 4.38 -9.60
CA ASN A 89 8.68 3.40 -10.49
C ASN A 89 9.49 2.34 -9.75
N GLY A 90 10.08 2.69 -8.61
CA GLY A 90 10.84 1.74 -7.77
C GLY A 90 9.95 0.67 -7.15
N THR A 91 8.73 1.05 -6.80
CA THR A 91 7.72 0.14 -6.24
C THR A 91 7.05 -0.71 -7.31
N ILE A 92 6.62 -0.11 -8.44
CA ILE A 92 5.81 -0.82 -9.43
C ILE A 92 6.64 -1.79 -10.28
N THR A 93 7.89 -1.48 -10.60
CA THR A 93 8.72 -2.30 -11.49
C THR A 93 8.96 -3.73 -10.98
N PRO A 94 9.43 -3.94 -9.73
CA PRO A 94 9.60 -5.30 -9.21
C PRO A 94 8.27 -6.04 -9.03
N LEU A 95 7.19 -5.29 -8.75
CA LEU A 95 5.84 -5.85 -8.64
C LEU A 95 5.36 -6.40 -9.98
N LEU A 96 5.48 -5.63 -11.06
CA LEU A 96 5.09 -6.06 -12.40
C LEU A 96 5.95 -7.24 -12.90
N LYS A 97 7.27 -7.26 -12.57
CA LYS A 97 8.13 -8.39 -12.90
C LYS A 97 7.58 -9.69 -12.27
N LYS A 98 7.23 -9.64 -10.99
CA LYS A 98 6.66 -10.80 -10.30
C LYS A 98 5.31 -11.22 -10.86
N MET A 99 4.45 -10.27 -11.27
CA MET A 99 3.16 -10.58 -11.89
C MET A 99 3.32 -11.23 -13.27
N GLU A 100 4.34 -10.82 -14.04
CA GLU A 100 4.69 -11.45 -15.33
C GLU A 100 5.25 -12.86 -15.13
N GLU A 101 6.12 -13.07 -14.13
CA GLU A 101 6.63 -14.41 -13.75
C GLU A 101 5.48 -15.34 -13.32
N CYS A 102 4.42 -14.81 -12.72
CA CYS A 102 3.20 -15.57 -12.38
C CYS A 102 2.25 -15.76 -13.59
N GLY A 103 2.55 -15.19 -14.76
CA GLY A 103 1.75 -15.32 -15.97
C GLY A 103 0.49 -14.47 -16.01
N TYR A 104 0.27 -13.53 -15.09
CA TYR A 104 -0.95 -12.70 -15.05
C TYR A 104 -0.92 -11.54 -16.03
N ILE A 105 0.26 -11.07 -16.39
CA ILE A 105 0.48 -9.96 -17.33
C ILE A 105 1.63 -10.29 -18.28
N ALA A 106 1.67 -9.57 -19.40
CA ALA A 106 2.81 -9.51 -20.30
C ALA A 106 3.31 -8.08 -20.38
N ARG A 107 4.63 -7.89 -20.48
CA ARG A 107 5.24 -6.58 -20.65
C ARG A 107 5.93 -6.50 -22.02
N SER A 108 5.70 -5.41 -22.74
CA SER A 108 6.35 -5.16 -24.02
C SER A 108 6.88 -3.72 -24.08
N ARG A 109 8.06 -3.55 -24.66
CA ARG A 109 8.58 -2.21 -24.93
C ARG A 109 7.97 -1.68 -26.22
N SER A 110 7.66 -0.40 -26.23
CA SER A 110 7.20 0.26 -27.44
C SER A 110 8.30 0.24 -28.52
N LYS A 111 7.91 -0.07 -29.75
CA LYS A 111 8.83 0.00 -30.90
C LYS A 111 9.17 1.44 -31.29
N GLN A 112 8.33 2.41 -30.89
CA GLN A 112 8.47 3.83 -31.22
C GLN A 112 9.31 4.58 -30.17
N ASP A 113 9.19 4.18 -28.89
CA ASP A 113 9.98 4.74 -27.77
C ASP A 113 10.26 3.62 -26.77
N GLU A 114 11.52 3.15 -26.72
CA GLU A 114 11.98 2.07 -25.83
C GLU A 114 11.85 2.40 -24.34
N ARG A 115 11.62 3.68 -23.98
CA ARG A 115 11.40 4.11 -22.60
C ARG A 115 9.98 3.76 -22.14
N VAL A 116 9.06 3.56 -23.07
CA VAL A 116 7.67 3.24 -22.79
C VAL A 116 7.50 1.73 -22.72
N VAL A 117 7.12 1.23 -21.55
CA VAL A 117 6.75 -0.17 -21.34
C VAL A 117 5.24 -0.28 -21.17
N THR A 118 4.62 -1.07 -22.05
CA THR A 118 3.19 -1.42 -21.96
C THR A 118 3.03 -2.73 -21.21
N VAL A 119 2.06 -2.74 -20.33
CA VAL A 119 1.62 -3.89 -19.53
C VAL A 119 0.26 -4.31 -20.05
N THR A 120 0.14 -5.56 -20.45
CA THR A 120 -1.12 -6.14 -20.98
C THR A 120 -1.53 -7.30 -20.11
N ILE A 121 -2.81 -7.39 -19.78
CA ILE A 121 -3.34 -8.52 -19.03
C ILE A 121 -3.38 -9.76 -19.93
N THR A 122 -3.01 -10.93 -19.38
CA THR A 122 -3.08 -12.20 -20.08
C THR A 122 -4.44 -12.88 -19.89
N GLU A 123 -4.67 -13.97 -20.61
CA GLU A 123 -5.86 -14.82 -20.41
C GLU A 123 -5.93 -15.34 -18.95
N GLN A 124 -4.80 -15.82 -18.41
CA GLN A 124 -4.71 -16.23 -17.00
C GLN A 124 -5.01 -15.07 -16.02
N GLY A 125 -4.59 -13.85 -16.36
CA GLY A 125 -4.95 -12.66 -15.60
C GLY A 125 -6.45 -12.34 -15.67
N TRP A 126 -7.11 -12.57 -16.81
CA TRP A 126 -8.56 -12.46 -16.96
C TRP A 126 -9.32 -13.50 -16.15
N ASP A 127 -8.87 -14.75 -16.16
CA ASP A 127 -9.48 -15.85 -15.38
C ASP A 127 -9.46 -15.56 -13.88
N LEU A 128 -8.38 -14.93 -13.40
CA LEU A 128 -8.26 -14.54 -11.99
C LEU A 128 -9.40 -13.59 -11.56
N ARG A 129 -9.91 -12.75 -12.47
CA ARG A 129 -11.02 -11.83 -12.20
C ARG A 129 -12.26 -12.53 -11.65
N GLN A 130 -12.59 -13.71 -12.19
CA GLN A 130 -13.74 -14.49 -11.72
C GLN A 130 -13.55 -15.01 -10.29
N ARG A 131 -12.30 -15.31 -9.92
CA ARG A 131 -11.97 -15.82 -8.59
C ARG A 131 -11.99 -14.75 -7.49
N VAL A 132 -11.82 -13.49 -7.86
CA VAL A 132 -11.72 -12.37 -6.90
C VAL A 132 -12.95 -11.46 -6.89
N LYS A 133 -13.94 -11.67 -7.75
CA LYS A 133 -15.09 -10.76 -7.96
C LYS A 133 -15.91 -10.47 -6.68
N ASP A 134 -15.95 -11.42 -5.76
CA ASP A 134 -16.75 -11.32 -4.54
C ASP A 134 -15.96 -10.76 -3.34
N ILE A 135 -14.62 -10.68 -3.45
CA ILE A 135 -13.74 -10.22 -2.37
C ILE A 135 -14.09 -8.80 -1.91
N PRO A 136 -14.35 -7.81 -2.79
CA PRO A 136 -14.72 -6.46 -2.36
C PRO A 136 -15.97 -6.41 -1.47
N PHE A 137 -16.97 -7.23 -1.76
CA PHE A 137 -18.18 -7.31 -0.94
C PHE A 137 -17.90 -7.93 0.43
N GLN A 138 -17.09 -8.99 0.47
CA GLN A 138 -16.71 -9.65 1.72
C GLN A 138 -15.90 -8.72 2.63
N VAL A 139 -14.94 -7.99 2.08
CA VAL A 139 -14.13 -7.02 2.83
C VAL A 139 -14.98 -5.80 3.21
N GLY A 140 -15.82 -5.29 2.31
CA GLY A 140 -16.73 -4.17 2.58
C GLY A 140 -17.66 -4.45 3.74
N GLY A 141 -18.19 -5.68 3.84
CA GLY A 141 -19.03 -6.11 4.95
C GLY A 141 -18.32 -6.17 6.33
N CYS A 142 -16.99 -6.15 6.35
CA CYS A 142 -16.20 -6.12 7.60
C CYS A 142 -15.90 -4.68 8.07
N ILE A 143 -16.20 -3.66 7.27
CA ILE A 143 -15.97 -2.26 7.63
C ILE A 143 -17.17 -1.74 8.42
N PRO A 144 -17.01 -1.35 9.70
CA PRO A 144 -18.11 -0.98 10.58
C PRO A 144 -18.55 0.48 10.34
N LEU A 145 -18.96 0.77 9.10
CA LEU A 145 -19.50 2.07 8.69
C LEU A 145 -20.87 1.88 8.06
N THR A 146 -21.79 2.79 8.32
CA THR A 146 -23.02 2.90 7.56
C THR A 146 -22.73 3.31 6.12
N HIS A 147 -23.71 3.15 5.24
CA HIS A 147 -23.55 3.56 3.83
C HIS A 147 -23.21 5.05 3.69
N ASP A 148 -23.85 5.92 4.46
CA ASP A 148 -23.62 7.37 4.41
C ASP A 148 -22.23 7.75 4.94
N GLU A 149 -21.80 7.14 6.05
CA GLU A 149 -20.45 7.34 6.58
C GLU A 149 -19.37 6.85 5.60
N ALA A 150 -19.57 5.71 4.97
CA ALA A 150 -18.63 5.19 3.96
C ALA A 150 -18.56 6.12 2.74
N PHE A 151 -19.71 6.68 2.29
CA PHE A 151 -19.75 7.61 1.18
C PHE A 151 -19.09 8.94 1.51
N ASP A 152 -19.29 9.46 2.72
CA ASP A 152 -18.62 10.69 3.17
C ASP A 152 -17.11 10.49 3.32
N LEU A 153 -16.67 9.38 3.89
CA LEU A 153 -15.26 9.02 3.96
C LEU A 153 -14.64 8.92 2.56
N TYR A 154 -15.32 8.27 1.61
CA TYR A 154 -14.88 8.18 0.23
C TYR A 154 -14.64 9.56 -0.40
N LYS A 155 -15.58 10.50 -0.24
CA LYS A 155 -15.44 11.88 -0.74
C LYS A 155 -14.24 12.59 -0.13
N LEU A 156 -14.05 12.47 1.19
CA LEU A 156 -12.95 13.11 1.91
C LEU A 156 -11.59 12.54 1.49
N LEU A 157 -11.47 11.22 1.33
CA LEU A 157 -10.25 10.58 0.85
C LEU A 157 -9.90 10.99 -0.57
N HIS A 158 -10.89 11.05 -1.48
CA HIS A 158 -10.67 11.52 -2.85
C HIS A 158 -10.21 12.99 -2.89
N LYS A 159 -10.82 13.86 -2.10
CA LYS A 159 -10.39 15.26 -1.97
C LYS A 159 -8.94 15.35 -1.49
N LEU A 160 -8.55 14.58 -0.47
CA LEU A 160 -7.18 14.52 0.04
C LEU A 160 -6.19 14.09 -1.06
N VAL A 161 -6.46 12.97 -1.71
CA VAL A 161 -5.58 12.40 -2.74
C VAL A 161 -5.40 13.37 -3.92
N GLN A 162 -6.47 14.07 -4.35
CA GLN A 162 -6.39 15.03 -5.46
C GLN A 162 -5.67 16.33 -5.08
N SER A 163 -5.69 16.74 -3.82
CA SER A 163 -5.11 18.01 -3.38
C SER A 163 -3.64 17.92 -2.95
N MET A 164 -3.08 16.72 -2.84
CA MET A 164 -1.69 16.48 -2.39
C MET A 164 -0.75 16.08 -3.55
N THR A 165 -1.10 16.45 -4.78
CA THR A 165 -0.29 16.17 -5.99
C THR A 165 0.73 17.26 -6.25
#